data_e11c629009d7fdbcc1ecec67f019c52c
#
_entry.id   e11c629009d7fdbcc1ecec67f019c52c
#
_cell.length_a   1.000
_cell.length_b   1.000
_cell.length_c   1.000
_cell.angle_alpha   90.00
_cell.angle_beta   90.00
_cell.angle_gamma   90.00
#
_symmetry.space_group_name_H-M   'P 1'
#
loop_
_entity.id
_entity.type
_entity.pdbx_description
1 polymer ?
#
loop_
_entity_poly.entity_id
_entity_poly.type
_entity_poly.pdbx_seq_one_letter_code
_entity_poly.pdbx_strand_id
1 'polypeptide(L)'
;KKEKESTAEWIPELPSTGQYAVYVSYKSLPNSTDDALYTVYHKGGVSQFKVNQQMGGGTWIYLGTFGFDAGKSNAGKVVLSNRSDKAGRIVTADAVKIGGGMGNMARRISDAGATENIKSSDGNAAIVHKEMPKIDYPYEISGYPRFCEAARYWLQWAGIPDSVYSDSQGKNDYTDDYKCRGIWVNYLAGGSTVNPTEQGLNIPVDMAFAFHSDAGTTLNDSIIGTLGIYYTNVYNEEYANGASRYLAHDMTDLIQSNIVRDIRSLYEPDWTRRGMWNQSYYEARVPRVPTMLLELLSHQNFADMRYGLDPRFRFTVSRAIYKGMLQFICSQYHMDYIVQPLPVDNMALKMVGENEIELTWQPVADPLEPTANAEKYIVYTRIGDGDFDNGVLVDKNTYRTALPAGMVCSYKAVSYTHLTLPTILRV
;
A
#
# COMPACT_ATOMS: atom_id res chain seq x y z
N LYS A 1 28.45 -33.62 -0.48
CA LYS A 1 28.76 -32.78 0.70
C LYS A 1 27.49 -31.99 0.98
N LYS A 2 26.90 -32.10 2.20
CA LYS A 2 25.86 -31.15 2.64
C LYS A 2 26.56 -29.80 2.68
N GLU A 3 26.14 -28.87 1.85
CA GLU A 3 26.59 -27.48 1.92
C GLU A 3 26.20 -26.93 3.30
N LYS A 4 27.17 -26.33 3.97
CA LYS A 4 26.98 -25.77 5.31
C LYS A 4 26.11 -24.51 5.16
N GLU A 5 24.96 -24.49 5.81
CA GLU A 5 24.14 -23.29 5.90
C GLU A 5 24.92 -22.17 6.59
N SER A 6 24.89 -20.98 5.99
CA SER A 6 25.43 -19.76 6.56
C SER A 6 24.32 -18.77 6.75
N THR A 7 24.38 -17.99 7.83
CA THR A 7 23.37 -16.98 8.17
C THR A 7 24.02 -15.64 8.44
N ALA A 8 23.29 -14.57 8.11
CA ALA A 8 23.56 -13.21 8.59
C ALA A 8 22.43 -12.83 9.59
N GLU A 9 22.79 -12.24 10.72
CA GLU A 9 21.86 -11.88 11.77
C GLU A 9 21.96 -10.40 12.12
N TRP A 10 20.81 -9.74 12.28
CA TRP A 10 20.69 -8.37 12.75
C TRP A 10 19.87 -8.36 14.04
N ILE A 11 20.47 -7.94 15.12
CA ILE A 11 19.86 -7.85 16.45
C ILE A 11 19.77 -6.37 16.82
N PRO A 12 18.57 -5.77 16.75
CA PRO A 12 18.40 -4.34 17.05
C PRO A 12 18.50 -4.08 18.55
N GLU A 13 18.85 -2.84 18.88
CA GLU A 13 18.67 -2.29 20.21
C GLU A 13 17.53 -1.25 20.14
N LEU A 14 16.37 -1.58 20.68
CA LEU A 14 15.16 -0.79 20.52
C LEU A 14 14.91 0.11 21.75
N PRO A 15 14.47 1.37 21.54
CA PRO A 15 14.30 2.31 22.64
C PRO A 15 13.09 2.00 23.53
N SER A 16 12.09 1.33 22.99
CA SER A 16 10.84 1.00 23.71
C SER A 16 10.22 -0.28 23.16
N THR A 17 9.40 -0.94 23.97
CA THR A 17 8.51 -2.01 23.51
C THR A 17 7.41 -1.41 22.63
N GLY A 18 7.15 -2.02 21.47
CA GLY A 18 6.12 -1.52 20.52
C GLY A 18 6.11 -2.23 19.20
N GLN A 19 5.30 -1.72 18.29
CA GLN A 19 5.18 -2.18 16.91
C GLN A 19 6.18 -1.46 16.01
N TYR A 20 6.99 -2.22 15.29
CA TYR A 20 8.03 -1.70 14.41
C TYR A 20 7.91 -2.30 13.00
N ALA A 21 7.93 -1.45 12.00
CA ALA A 21 8.07 -1.88 10.62
C ALA A 21 9.48 -2.44 10.36
N VAL A 22 9.56 -3.57 9.69
CA VAL A 22 10.83 -4.24 9.36
C VAL A 22 11.06 -4.16 7.86
N TYR A 23 12.24 -3.68 7.48
CA TYR A 23 12.68 -3.57 6.09
C TYR A 23 14.04 -4.21 5.91
N VAL A 24 14.27 -4.78 4.74
CA VAL A 24 15.55 -5.37 4.35
C VAL A 24 16.10 -4.67 3.11
N SER A 25 17.42 -4.61 3.01
CA SER A 25 18.15 -4.14 1.84
C SER A 25 19.13 -5.21 1.37
N TYR A 26 19.33 -5.26 0.06
CA TYR A 26 20.25 -6.19 -0.59
C TYR A 26 20.72 -5.62 -1.92
N LYS A 27 21.72 -6.25 -2.53
CA LYS A 27 22.17 -5.92 -3.89
C LYS A 27 21.62 -6.95 -4.87
N SER A 28 20.94 -6.49 -5.91
CA SER A 28 20.56 -7.33 -7.05
C SER A 28 21.78 -7.58 -7.94
N LEU A 29 22.03 -8.86 -8.24
CA LEU A 29 23.07 -9.34 -9.14
C LEU A 29 22.45 -10.23 -10.23
N PRO A 30 23.09 -10.41 -11.39
CA PRO A 30 22.50 -11.21 -12.48
C PRO A 30 22.15 -12.66 -12.10
N ASN A 31 22.81 -13.21 -11.09
CA ASN A 31 22.60 -14.56 -10.56
C ASN A 31 22.04 -14.58 -9.14
N SER A 32 21.47 -13.48 -8.67
CA SER A 32 20.77 -13.46 -7.38
C SER A 32 19.62 -14.48 -7.35
N THR A 33 19.32 -14.99 -6.16
CA THR A 33 18.16 -15.86 -5.97
C THR A 33 16.85 -15.08 -5.97
N ASP A 34 15.76 -15.75 -6.28
CA ASP A 34 14.39 -15.21 -6.16
C ASP A 34 13.66 -15.73 -4.91
N ASP A 35 14.34 -16.45 -4.02
CA ASP A 35 13.79 -17.08 -2.83
C ASP A 35 14.63 -16.88 -1.57
N ALA A 36 15.36 -15.75 -1.46
CA ALA A 36 16.17 -15.44 -0.28
C ALA A 36 15.31 -15.51 1.01
N LEU A 37 15.68 -16.39 1.93
CA LEU A 37 14.88 -16.69 3.12
C LEU A 37 15.25 -15.73 4.26
N TYR A 38 14.39 -14.76 4.52
CA TYR A 38 14.43 -13.92 5.71
C TYR A 38 13.49 -14.46 6.79
N THR A 39 13.99 -14.50 8.03
CA THR A 39 13.24 -14.93 9.22
C THR A 39 13.21 -13.79 10.23
N VAL A 40 12.02 -13.29 10.57
CA VAL A 40 11.81 -12.27 11.60
C VAL A 40 11.34 -12.97 12.88
N TYR A 41 12.10 -12.80 13.96
CA TYR A 41 11.75 -13.23 15.32
C TYR A 41 11.11 -12.05 16.04
N HIS A 42 9.91 -12.21 16.57
CA HIS A 42 9.10 -11.16 17.17
C HIS A 42 8.19 -11.69 18.29
N LYS A 43 7.46 -10.81 18.99
CA LYS A 43 6.61 -11.18 20.15
C LYS A 43 5.47 -12.17 19.82
N GLY A 44 5.03 -12.27 18.57
CA GLY A 44 4.03 -13.25 18.11
C GLY A 44 4.62 -14.56 17.63
N GLY A 45 5.96 -14.70 17.66
CA GLY A 45 6.65 -15.91 17.21
C GLY A 45 7.68 -15.65 16.11
N VAL A 46 7.58 -16.37 15.01
CA VAL A 46 8.53 -16.34 13.91
C VAL A 46 7.79 -16.23 12.58
N SER A 47 8.14 -15.21 11.79
CA SER A 47 7.61 -15.03 10.42
C SER A 47 8.71 -15.19 9.38
N GLN A 48 8.42 -15.90 8.30
CA GLN A 48 9.38 -16.18 7.23
C GLN A 48 8.92 -15.60 5.91
N PHE A 49 9.88 -15.04 5.16
CA PHE A 49 9.67 -14.37 3.88
C PHE A 49 10.67 -14.89 2.85
N LYS A 50 10.18 -15.27 1.68
CA LYS A 50 11.01 -15.51 0.50
C LYS A 50 11.06 -14.22 -0.33
N VAL A 51 12.22 -13.59 -0.38
CA VAL A 51 12.43 -12.31 -1.07
C VAL A 51 13.16 -12.54 -2.39
N ASN A 52 12.59 -12.00 -3.47
CA ASN A 52 13.22 -12.05 -4.79
C ASN A 52 14.31 -10.97 -4.88
N GLN A 53 15.57 -11.39 -4.76
CA GLN A 53 16.72 -10.50 -4.83
C GLN A 53 17.18 -10.18 -6.27
N GLN A 54 16.50 -10.68 -7.30
CA GLN A 54 16.76 -10.33 -8.69
C GLN A 54 16.28 -8.92 -9.06
N MET A 55 15.43 -8.33 -8.22
CA MET A 55 14.85 -7.00 -8.39
C MET A 55 14.81 -6.23 -7.06
N GLY A 56 14.60 -4.93 -7.12
CA GLY A 56 14.42 -4.08 -5.92
C GLY A 56 15.70 -3.83 -5.10
N GLY A 57 16.86 -4.22 -5.58
CA GLY A 57 18.14 -4.03 -4.89
C GLY A 57 18.50 -2.55 -4.72
N GLY A 58 19.13 -2.22 -3.58
CA GLY A 58 19.54 -0.84 -3.25
C GLY A 58 18.43 0.02 -2.66
N THR A 59 17.29 -0.58 -2.26
CA THR A 59 16.18 0.10 -1.58
C THR A 59 15.77 -0.67 -0.34
N TRP A 60 14.79 -0.13 0.41
CA TRP A 60 14.21 -0.79 1.57
C TRP A 60 12.94 -1.55 1.18
N ILE A 61 13.00 -2.87 1.26
CA ILE A 61 11.87 -3.77 1.00
C ILE A 61 11.17 -4.07 2.31
N TYR A 62 9.88 -3.73 2.39
CA TYR A 62 9.05 -3.93 3.57
C TYR A 62 8.66 -5.40 3.73
N LEU A 63 8.91 -5.98 4.91
CA LEU A 63 8.51 -7.35 5.25
C LEU A 63 7.22 -7.40 6.07
N GLY A 64 6.99 -6.42 6.93
CA GLY A 64 5.83 -6.38 7.82
C GLY A 64 6.08 -5.48 9.02
N THR A 65 5.04 -5.32 9.85
CA THR A 65 5.13 -4.64 11.16
C THR A 65 4.92 -5.67 12.25
N PHE A 66 5.83 -5.70 13.22
CA PHE A 66 5.89 -6.72 14.28
C PHE A 66 6.15 -6.09 15.62
N GLY A 67 5.66 -6.74 16.70
CA GLY A 67 5.96 -6.38 18.08
C GLY A 67 7.35 -6.81 18.50
N PHE A 68 8.08 -5.89 19.14
CA PHE A 68 9.39 -6.14 19.74
C PHE A 68 9.43 -5.58 21.15
N ASP A 69 10.25 -6.19 22.00
CA ASP A 69 10.55 -5.65 23.32
C ASP A 69 11.69 -4.61 23.24
N ALA A 70 11.70 -3.70 24.23
CA ALA A 70 12.78 -2.74 24.39
C ALA A 70 14.13 -3.43 24.65
N GLY A 71 15.20 -2.74 24.24
CA GLY A 71 16.58 -3.21 24.43
C GLY A 71 17.03 -4.18 23.35
N LYS A 72 18.12 -4.89 23.61
CA LYS A 72 18.75 -5.84 22.70
C LYS A 72 18.46 -7.27 23.14
N SER A 73 17.80 -8.06 22.29
CA SER A 73 17.42 -9.44 22.60
C SER A 73 17.55 -10.35 21.39
N ASN A 74 18.00 -11.57 21.61
CA ASN A 74 17.96 -12.64 20.59
C ASN A 74 16.53 -13.09 20.23
N ALA A 75 15.53 -12.76 21.05
CA ALA A 75 14.12 -13.01 20.77
C ALA A 75 13.53 -12.03 19.74
N GLY A 76 14.22 -10.88 19.53
CA GLY A 76 13.82 -9.90 18.53
C GLY A 76 14.96 -9.66 17.54
N LYS A 77 14.97 -10.38 16.40
CA LYS A 77 16.03 -10.29 15.39
C LYS A 77 15.53 -10.62 13.99
N VAL A 78 16.33 -10.26 13.01
CA VAL A 78 16.14 -10.70 11.62
C VAL A 78 17.31 -11.59 11.22
N VAL A 79 17.02 -12.69 10.56
CA VAL A 79 18.01 -13.65 10.09
C VAL A 79 17.82 -13.87 8.60
N LEU A 80 18.88 -13.75 7.81
CA LEU A 80 18.94 -14.16 6.41
C LEU A 80 19.75 -15.46 6.31
N SER A 81 19.17 -16.47 5.67
CA SER A 81 19.86 -17.71 5.35
C SER A 81 20.32 -17.72 3.89
N ASN A 82 21.48 -18.36 3.64
CA ASN A 82 21.93 -18.63 2.28
C ASN A 82 21.23 -19.84 1.63
N ARG A 83 20.25 -20.43 2.29
CA ARG A 83 19.40 -21.49 1.72
C ARG A 83 18.59 -20.93 0.54
N SER A 84 18.62 -21.67 -0.55
CA SER A 84 17.79 -21.44 -1.73
C SER A 84 17.37 -22.80 -2.28
N ASP A 85 16.19 -22.88 -2.84
CA ASP A 85 15.71 -24.06 -3.55
C ASP A 85 16.42 -24.22 -4.92
N LYS A 86 17.25 -23.23 -5.31
CA LYS A 86 17.94 -23.16 -6.60
C LYS A 86 19.45 -23.18 -6.43
N ALA A 87 20.08 -24.26 -6.93
CA ALA A 87 21.55 -24.38 -6.88
C ALA A 87 22.26 -23.30 -7.71
N GLY A 88 23.41 -22.84 -7.21
CA GLY A 88 24.28 -21.88 -7.90
C GLY A 88 23.79 -20.43 -7.88
N ARG A 89 22.73 -20.12 -7.15
CA ARG A 89 22.27 -18.75 -6.93
C ARG A 89 23.00 -18.08 -5.77
N ILE A 90 23.06 -16.76 -5.83
CA ILE A 90 23.68 -15.91 -4.81
C ILE A 90 22.60 -15.29 -3.93
N VAL A 91 22.82 -15.34 -2.62
CA VAL A 91 22.09 -14.56 -1.61
C VAL A 91 23.01 -13.43 -1.17
N THR A 92 22.56 -12.19 -1.32
CA THR A 92 23.29 -11.00 -0.86
C THR A 92 22.69 -10.49 0.44
N ALA A 93 23.56 -10.11 1.40
CA ALA A 93 23.20 -9.49 2.67
C ALA A 93 23.75 -8.07 2.70
N ASP A 94 22.92 -7.11 3.08
CA ASP A 94 23.32 -5.71 3.24
C ASP A 94 22.85 -5.19 4.62
N ALA A 95 21.62 -4.71 4.74
CA ALA A 95 21.14 -4.06 5.94
C ALA A 95 19.70 -4.44 6.29
N VAL A 96 19.35 -4.25 7.57
CA VAL A 96 17.98 -4.30 8.10
C VAL A 96 17.66 -2.98 8.77
N LYS A 97 16.48 -2.43 8.48
CA LYS A 97 15.93 -1.25 9.12
C LYS A 97 14.70 -1.64 9.92
N ILE A 98 14.67 -1.25 11.20
CA ILE A 98 13.56 -1.53 12.11
C ILE A 98 13.01 -0.20 12.62
N GLY A 99 11.71 0.01 12.39
CA GLY A 99 11.08 1.30 12.57
C GLY A 99 11.53 2.29 11.50
N GLY A 100 11.41 3.58 11.76
CA GLY A 100 11.87 4.53 10.78
C GLY A 100 11.75 5.98 11.15
N GLY A 101 12.74 6.71 10.70
CA GLY A 101 12.78 8.15 10.55
C GLY A 101 12.73 8.96 11.83
N MET A 102 13.16 10.18 11.70
CA MET A 102 12.89 11.22 12.71
C MET A 102 11.47 11.73 12.53
N GLY A 103 10.81 12.09 13.64
CA GLY A 103 9.54 12.80 13.63
C GLY A 103 9.62 14.03 12.71
N ASN A 104 8.52 14.35 12.06
CA ASN A 104 8.46 15.52 11.20
C ASN A 104 8.20 16.77 12.04
N MET A 105 8.97 17.82 11.73
CA MET A 105 8.64 19.16 12.19
C MET A 105 7.81 19.85 11.11
N ALA A 106 6.62 20.32 11.46
CA ALA A 106 5.81 21.12 10.55
C ALA A 106 6.63 22.30 10.02
N ARG A 107 6.55 22.55 8.72
CA ARG A 107 7.20 23.71 8.11
C ARG A 107 6.51 24.99 8.55
N ARG A 108 7.29 25.98 8.94
CA ARG A 108 6.75 27.31 9.16
C ARG A 108 6.33 27.90 7.82
N ILE A 109 5.19 28.57 7.79
CA ILE A 109 4.76 29.35 6.62
C ILE A 109 5.81 30.39 6.25
N SER A 110 6.53 30.94 7.24
CA SER A 110 7.67 31.85 7.04
C SER A 110 8.92 31.18 6.46
N ASP A 111 9.08 29.84 6.67
CA ASP A 111 10.22 29.08 6.17
C ASP A 111 9.93 28.49 4.77
N ALA A 112 8.66 28.44 4.38
CA ALA A 112 8.25 28.17 3.01
C ALA A 112 8.40 29.44 2.18
N GLY A 113 9.62 30.01 2.12
CA GLY A 113 9.97 31.22 1.40
C GLY A 113 8.74 32.04 1.03
N ALA A 114 8.36 32.97 1.89
CA ALA A 114 7.35 33.94 1.55
C ALA A 114 7.70 34.48 0.16
N THR A 115 6.80 34.28 -0.78
CA THR A 115 6.92 34.85 -2.11
C THR A 115 7.93 34.18 -3.06
N GLU A 116 7.74 32.94 -3.46
CA GLU A 116 7.93 32.71 -4.89
C GLU A 116 6.59 33.03 -5.56
N ASN A 117 6.59 34.09 -6.37
CA ASN A 117 5.51 34.39 -7.27
C ASN A 117 5.24 33.15 -8.10
N ILE A 118 4.17 32.43 -7.78
CA ILE A 118 3.64 31.40 -8.65
C ILE A 118 3.13 32.17 -9.87
N LYS A 119 3.97 32.34 -10.87
CA LYS A 119 3.52 32.72 -12.20
C LYS A 119 2.67 31.56 -12.68
N SER A 120 1.36 31.76 -12.68
CA SER A 120 0.47 30.86 -13.41
C SER A 120 1.00 30.76 -14.84
N SER A 121 1.06 29.55 -15.36
CA SER A 121 1.49 29.25 -16.72
C SER A 121 0.63 29.94 -17.79
N ASP A 122 -0.44 30.63 -17.42
CA ASP A 122 -1.47 31.13 -18.30
C ASP A 122 -1.48 32.66 -18.44
N GLY A 123 -0.45 33.33 -17.95
CA GLY A 123 -0.20 34.76 -18.30
C GLY A 123 -1.26 35.78 -17.87
N ASN A 124 -2.28 35.42 -17.12
CA ASN A 124 -3.36 36.31 -16.72
C ASN A 124 -3.50 36.44 -15.20
N ALA A 125 -3.43 37.68 -14.75
CA ALA A 125 -3.78 38.24 -13.46
C ALA A 125 -2.91 37.80 -12.28
N ALA A 126 -2.02 38.70 -11.86
CA ALA A 126 -1.45 38.70 -10.52
C ALA A 126 -2.59 38.72 -9.50
N ILE A 127 -2.82 37.61 -8.82
CA ILE A 127 -3.58 37.62 -7.58
C ILE A 127 -2.71 38.36 -6.58
N VAL A 128 -3.03 39.61 -6.31
CA VAL A 128 -2.46 40.33 -5.19
C VAL A 128 -2.97 39.66 -3.94
N HIS A 129 -2.19 38.75 -3.37
CA HIS A 129 -2.44 38.25 -2.02
C HIS A 129 -2.35 39.47 -1.09
N LYS A 130 -3.51 39.97 -0.65
CA LYS A 130 -3.57 40.83 0.50
C LYS A 130 -2.80 40.12 1.61
N GLU A 131 -1.79 40.79 2.19
CA GLU A 131 -1.06 40.21 3.33
C GLU A 131 -2.09 39.76 4.37
N MET A 132 -2.24 38.47 4.50
CA MET A 132 -3.02 37.90 5.60
C MET A 132 -2.30 38.29 6.89
N PRO A 133 -3.03 38.70 7.93
CA PRO A 133 -2.40 39.00 9.21
C PRO A 133 -1.57 37.80 9.62
N LYS A 134 -0.32 38.01 10.02
CA LYS A 134 0.56 36.96 10.57
C LYS A 134 -0.13 36.39 11.78
N ILE A 135 -0.76 35.25 11.61
CA ILE A 135 -1.28 34.46 12.73
C ILE A 135 -0.11 33.64 13.21
N ASP A 136 0.35 33.93 14.40
CA ASP A 136 1.43 33.16 15.05
C ASP A 136 0.81 31.87 15.60
N TYR A 137 0.74 30.83 14.73
CA TYR A 137 0.34 29.51 15.16
C TYR A 137 1.54 28.85 15.83
N PRO A 138 1.39 28.31 17.05
CA PRO A 138 2.42 27.47 17.62
C PRO A 138 2.59 26.24 16.71
N TYR A 139 3.80 26.05 16.22
CA TYR A 139 4.12 24.89 15.39
C TYR A 139 4.29 23.68 16.29
N GLU A 140 3.45 22.71 16.09
CA GLU A 140 3.53 21.43 16.79
C GLU A 140 4.23 20.40 15.90
N ILE A 141 4.97 19.49 16.53
CA ILE A 141 5.46 18.29 15.87
C ILE A 141 4.27 17.37 15.69
N SER A 142 4.05 16.85 14.48
CA SER A 142 2.93 15.96 14.16
C SER A 142 2.93 14.65 14.98
N GLY A 143 4.07 14.26 15.52
CA GLY A 143 4.27 12.98 16.19
C GLY A 143 4.45 11.80 15.24
N TYR A 144 4.28 12.00 13.94
CA TYR A 144 4.53 10.98 12.94
C TYR A 144 5.94 11.06 12.35
N PRO A 145 6.51 9.94 11.91
CA PRO A 145 7.77 9.96 11.16
C PRO A 145 7.63 10.77 9.87
N ARG A 146 8.67 11.50 9.51
CA ARG A 146 8.67 12.39 8.33
C ARG A 146 8.27 11.68 7.04
N PHE A 147 8.63 10.42 6.88
CA PHE A 147 8.27 9.63 5.69
C PHE A 147 6.75 9.39 5.54
N CYS A 148 5.95 9.56 6.59
CA CYS A 148 4.50 9.43 6.52
C CYS A 148 3.80 10.68 5.95
N GLU A 149 4.50 11.79 5.78
CA GLU A 149 3.87 13.08 5.53
C GLU A 149 3.86 13.52 4.06
N ALA A 150 4.78 13.01 3.24
CA ALA A 150 4.81 13.30 1.81
C ALA A 150 5.55 12.22 1.04
N ALA A 151 5.18 12.04 -0.22
CA ALA A 151 5.78 11.03 -1.10
C ALA A 151 7.29 11.21 -1.24
N ARG A 152 7.78 12.43 -1.44
CA ARG A 152 9.22 12.68 -1.57
C ARG A 152 10.01 12.28 -0.33
N TYR A 153 9.46 12.45 0.87
CA TYR A 153 10.13 12.08 2.12
C TYR A 153 10.12 10.59 2.35
N TRP A 154 9.05 9.91 1.93
CA TRP A 154 9.01 8.46 1.94
C TRP A 154 10.05 7.86 0.99
N LEU A 155 10.17 8.39 -0.23
CA LEU A 155 11.17 7.95 -1.22
C LEU A 155 12.59 8.15 -0.71
N GLN A 156 12.88 9.30 -0.10
CA GLN A 156 14.17 9.56 0.55
C GLN A 156 14.47 8.53 1.64
N TRP A 157 13.49 8.27 2.49
CA TRP A 157 13.61 7.30 3.56
C TRP A 157 13.75 5.86 3.05
N ALA A 158 13.08 5.52 1.95
CA ALA A 158 13.17 4.22 1.30
C ALA A 158 14.51 3.98 0.57
N GLY A 159 15.41 4.96 0.53
CA GLY A 159 16.71 4.83 -0.15
C GLY A 159 16.62 5.00 -1.67
N ILE A 160 15.54 5.58 -2.17
CA ILE A 160 15.40 5.91 -3.59
C ILE A 160 16.36 7.05 -3.96
N PRO A 161 16.98 7.07 -5.15
CA PRO A 161 17.87 8.15 -5.56
C PRO A 161 17.19 9.52 -5.56
N ASP A 162 17.96 10.57 -5.26
CA ASP A 162 17.48 11.96 -5.24
C ASP A 162 16.97 12.42 -6.62
N SER A 163 17.51 11.91 -7.71
CA SER A 163 17.02 12.14 -9.06
C SER A 163 15.55 11.72 -9.27
N VAL A 164 15.01 10.84 -8.43
CA VAL A 164 13.61 10.42 -8.47
C VAL A 164 12.70 11.36 -7.66
N TYR A 165 13.14 11.81 -6.48
CA TYR A 165 12.29 12.56 -5.56
C TYR A 165 12.63 14.05 -5.43
N SER A 166 13.64 14.55 -6.14
CA SER A 166 14.10 15.93 -6.05
C SER A 166 14.39 16.53 -7.42
N ASP A 167 13.41 16.47 -8.33
CA ASP A 167 13.50 16.96 -9.71
C ASP A 167 13.91 18.45 -9.77
N SER A 168 13.46 19.27 -8.84
CA SER A 168 13.86 20.66 -8.71
C SER A 168 15.17 20.88 -7.95
N GLN A 169 15.87 19.79 -7.56
CA GLN A 169 17.07 19.84 -6.71
C GLN A 169 16.81 20.51 -5.34
N GLY A 170 15.62 20.28 -4.78
CA GLY A 170 15.22 20.82 -3.49
C GLY A 170 14.77 22.29 -3.51
N LYS A 171 14.67 22.91 -4.69
CA LYS A 171 14.26 24.32 -4.81
C LYS A 171 12.77 24.53 -4.66
N ASN A 172 11.97 23.51 -4.98
CA ASN A 172 10.51 23.58 -4.89
C ASN A 172 9.95 22.25 -4.36
N ASP A 173 9.63 22.23 -3.08
CA ASP A 173 9.18 21.06 -2.37
C ASP A 173 7.83 20.52 -2.86
N TYR A 174 6.90 21.41 -3.20
CA TYR A 174 5.62 21.04 -3.76
C TYR A 174 5.76 20.37 -5.13
N THR A 175 6.60 20.95 -5.99
CA THR A 175 6.87 20.39 -7.34
C THR A 175 7.56 19.05 -7.23
N ASP A 176 8.56 18.92 -6.36
CA ASP A 176 9.26 17.66 -6.12
C ASP A 176 8.31 16.58 -5.62
N ASP A 177 7.38 16.94 -4.72
CA ASP A 177 6.46 15.97 -4.14
C ASP A 177 5.47 15.41 -5.17
N TYR A 178 4.77 16.24 -5.94
CA TYR A 178 3.78 15.71 -6.89
C TYR A 178 4.44 15.02 -8.09
N LYS A 179 5.63 15.48 -8.53
CA LYS A 179 6.34 14.88 -9.66
C LYS A 179 6.95 13.52 -9.30
N CYS A 180 7.52 13.40 -8.10
CA CYS A 180 8.21 12.19 -7.71
C CYS A 180 7.33 10.94 -7.78
N ARG A 181 6.04 11.06 -7.61
CA ARG A 181 5.08 9.95 -7.62
C ARG A 181 5.09 9.20 -8.96
N GLY A 182 4.94 9.93 -10.07
CA GLY A 182 5.00 9.34 -11.42
C GLY A 182 6.41 8.87 -11.82
N ILE A 183 7.44 9.64 -11.45
CA ILE A 183 8.85 9.27 -11.72
C ILE A 183 9.21 7.99 -10.96
N TRP A 184 8.75 7.84 -9.73
CA TRP A 184 8.97 6.64 -8.92
C TRP A 184 8.39 5.39 -9.56
N VAL A 185 7.18 5.43 -10.11
CA VAL A 185 6.57 4.29 -10.84
C VAL A 185 7.50 3.83 -11.95
N ASN A 186 8.04 4.76 -12.73
CA ASN A 186 8.97 4.44 -13.81
C ASN A 186 10.28 3.85 -13.29
N TYR A 187 10.81 4.39 -12.19
CA TYR A 187 12.02 3.87 -11.56
C TYR A 187 11.81 2.44 -11.01
N LEU A 188 10.66 2.14 -10.42
CA LEU A 188 10.32 0.77 -10.01
C LEU A 188 10.31 -0.17 -11.22
N ALA A 189 9.63 0.22 -12.29
CA ALA A 189 9.40 -0.61 -13.47
C ALA A 189 10.59 -0.66 -14.44
N GLY A 190 11.50 0.30 -14.39
CA GLY A 190 12.61 0.43 -15.33
C GLY A 190 13.49 -0.80 -15.38
N GLY A 191 13.81 -1.26 -16.61
CA GLY A 191 14.54 -2.49 -16.90
C GLY A 191 13.67 -3.76 -16.92
N SER A 192 12.41 -3.68 -16.47
CA SER A 192 11.48 -4.80 -16.50
C SER A 192 10.80 -4.95 -17.87
N THR A 193 10.02 -6.02 -18.02
CA THR A 193 9.26 -6.29 -19.25
C THR A 193 8.20 -5.23 -19.57
N VAL A 194 7.71 -4.49 -18.56
CA VAL A 194 6.70 -3.43 -18.76
C VAL A 194 7.32 -2.07 -19.08
N ASN A 195 8.58 -1.82 -18.68
CA ASN A 195 9.33 -0.61 -19.01
C ASN A 195 10.80 -0.94 -19.37
N PRO A 196 11.06 -1.60 -20.51
CA PRO A 196 12.39 -2.10 -20.87
C PRO A 196 13.39 -1.02 -21.31
N THR A 197 12.90 0.19 -21.59
CA THR A 197 13.72 1.28 -22.18
C THR A 197 14.36 2.20 -21.15
N GLU A 198 13.86 2.21 -19.93
CA GLU A 198 14.38 3.04 -18.83
C GLU A 198 15.17 2.16 -17.83
N GLN A 199 16.12 2.76 -17.11
CA GLN A 199 16.81 2.06 -16.03
C GLN A 199 16.02 2.18 -14.72
N GLY A 200 16.05 1.10 -13.91
CA GLY A 200 15.37 1.09 -12.63
C GLY A 200 15.58 -0.19 -11.84
N LEU A 201 14.60 -0.52 -11.01
CA LEU A 201 14.65 -1.65 -10.08
C LEU A 201 14.20 -2.99 -10.67
N ASN A 202 13.82 -3.02 -11.94
CA ASN A 202 13.36 -4.22 -12.65
C ASN A 202 12.10 -4.88 -12.04
N ILE A 203 11.24 -4.11 -11.40
CA ILE A 203 9.99 -4.60 -10.81
C ILE A 203 8.88 -4.49 -11.86
N PRO A 204 8.29 -5.59 -12.32
CA PRO A 204 7.25 -5.56 -13.36
C PRO A 204 5.91 -5.10 -12.76
N VAL A 205 5.74 -3.78 -12.64
CA VAL A 205 4.52 -3.14 -12.13
C VAL A 205 3.43 -3.22 -13.20
N ASP A 206 2.27 -3.80 -12.90
CA ASP A 206 1.18 -3.97 -13.87
C ASP A 206 0.37 -2.67 -14.06
N MET A 207 0.25 -1.86 -13.02
CA MET A 207 -0.57 -0.66 -13.01
C MET A 207 -0.10 0.32 -11.93
N ALA A 208 -0.49 1.59 -12.08
CA ALA A 208 -0.34 2.61 -11.05
C ALA A 208 -1.69 3.28 -10.74
N PHE A 209 -1.85 3.70 -9.49
CA PHE A 209 -3.08 4.31 -9.02
C PHE A 209 -2.78 5.49 -8.12
N ALA A 210 -3.27 6.68 -8.50
CA ALA A 210 -3.18 7.90 -7.72
C ALA A 210 -4.52 8.18 -7.06
N PHE A 211 -4.54 8.19 -5.73
CA PHE A 211 -5.76 8.42 -4.95
C PHE A 211 -5.81 9.89 -4.49
N HIS A 212 -6.83 10.62 -4.95
CA HIS A 212 -7.05 12.02 -4.64
C HIS A 212 -8.47 12.28 -4.17
N SER A 213 -8.67 13.46 -3.61
CA SER A 213 -9.96 14.09 -3.40
C SER A 213 -9.96 15.49 -4.02
N ASP A 214 -11.03 15.82 -4.73
CA ASP A 214 -11.25 17.09 -5.40
C ASP A 214 -11.51 18.22 -4.39
N ALA A 215 -11.34 19.47 -4.83
CA ALA A 215 -11.65 20.69 -4.10
C ALA A 215 -12.87 21.46 -4.67
N GLY A 216 -13.68 20.81 -5.50
CA GLY A 216 -14.88 21.40 -6.08
C GLY A 216 -15.98 21.68 -5.07
N THR A 217 -16.80 22.67 -5.33
CA THR A 217 -18.00 23.00 -4.55
C THR A 217 -19.21 23.20 -5.47
N THR A 218 -20.42 23.07 -4.93
CA THR A 218 -21.68 23.38 -5.61
C THR A 218 -22.47 24.42 -4.83
N LEU A 219 -23.22 25.29 -5.52
CA LEU A 219 -23.97 26.36 -4.88
C LEU A 219 -25.10 25.85 -3.96
N ASN A 220 -25.64 24.69 -4.25
CA ASN A 220 -26.74 24.06 -3.53
C ASN A 220 -26.30 22.86 -2.68
N ASP A 221 -25.01 22.71 -2.46
CA ASP A 221 -24.42 21.58 -1.74
C ASP A 221 -24.89 20.21 -2.25
N SER A 222 -25.09 20.07 -3.58
CA SER A 222 -25.36 18.79 -4.20
C SER A 222 -24.08 17.95 -4.32
N ILE A 223 -24.25 16.63 -4.45
CA ILE A 223 -23.15 15.68 -4.63
C ILE A 223 -22.29 16.04 -5.86
N ILE A 224 -20.99 16.18 -5.66
CA ILE A 224 -20.00 16.31 -6.75
C ILE A 224 -19.65 14.92 -7.30
N GLY A 225 -19.38 13.95 -6.44
CA GLY A 225 -19.18 12.57 -6.79
C GLY A 225 -17.79 12.25 -7.35
N THR A 226 -17.70 11.13 -8.04
CA THR A 226 -16.44 10.49 -8.41
C THR A 226 -16.01 10.78 -9.85
N LEU A 227 -14.75 11.19 -10.04
CA LEU A 227 -14.10 11.43 -11.32
C LEU A 227 -12.88 10.51 -11.49
N GLY A 228 -12.77 9.85 -12.63
CA GLY A 228 -11.57 9.15 -13.06
C GLY A 228 -10.80 9.96 -14.12
N ILE A 229 -9.49 10.05 -13.98
CA ILE A 229 -8.60 10.76 -14.90
C ILE A 229 -7.55 9.78 -15.41
N TYR A 230 -7.33 9.78 -16.71
CA TYR A 230 -6.30 9.01 -17.40
C TYR A 230 -5.68 9.85 -18.50
N TYR A 231 -4.63 9.37 -19.18
CA TYR A 231 -4.05 10.12 -20.30
C TYR A 231 -3.47 9.21 -21.37
N THR A 232 -3.92 9.38 -22.62
CA THR A 232 -3.45 8.57 -23.76
C THR A 232 -2.54 9.33 -24.70
N ASN A 233 -2.72 10.66 -24.90
CA ASN A 233 -2.13 11.46 -25.97
C ASN A 233 -0.64 11.77 -25.75
N VAL A 234 0.16 10.76 -25.44
CA VAL A 234 1.62 10.88 -25.24
C VAL A 234 2.30 9.59 -25.71
N TYR A 235 3.54 9.72 -26.17
CA TYR A 235 4.35 8.57 -26.62
C TYR A 235 3.68 7.72 -27.73
N ASN A 236 3.04 8.36 -28.70
CA ASN A 236 2.27 7.73 -29.78
C ASN A 236 1.14 6.79 -29.27
N GLU A 237 0.55 7.11 -28.11
CA GLU A 237 -0.50 6.35 -27.44
C GLU A 237 -0.08 4.91 -27.01
N GLU A 238 1.24 4.68 -26.87
CA GLU A 238 1.81 3.40 -26.47
C GLU A 238 2.68 3.52 -25.20
N TYR A 239 2.74 2.43 -24.46
CA TYR A 239 3.72 2.21 -23.40
C TYR A 239 5.04 1.68 -23.96
N ALA A 240 6.11 1.66 -23.14
CA ALA A 240 7.44 1.25 -23.56
C ALA A 240 7.53 -0.22 -24.04
N ASN A 241 6.59 -1.06 -23.62
CA ASN A 241 6.47 -2.45 -24.05
C ASN A 241 5.56 -2.65 -25.28
N GLY A 242 5.09 -1.58 -25.91
CA GLY A 242 4.19 -1.60 -27.05
C GLY A 242 2.70 -1.77 -26.72
N ALA A 243 2.33 -1.86 -25.45
CA ALA A 243 0.92 -1.92 -25.07
C ALA A 243 0.24 -0.57 -25.24
N SER A 244 -1.04 -0.58 -25.64
CA SER A 244 -1.81 0.65 -25.83
C SER A 244 -2.05 1.41 -24.53
N ARG A 245 -1.93 2.73 -24.55
CA ARG A 245 -2.31 3.59 -23.41
C ARG A 245 -3.82 3.63 -23.14
N TYR A 246 -4.66 3.11 -24.04
CA TYR A 246 -6.08 2.94 -23.78
C TYR A 246 -6.36 1.90 -22.66
N LEU A 247 -5.40 1.07 -22.28
CA LEU A 247 -5.48 0.25 -21.06
C LEU A 247 -5.71 1.10 -19.80
N ALA A 248 -5.21 2.34 -19.77
CA ALA A 248 -5.51 3.27 -18.68
C ALA A 248 -6.98 3.72 -18.67
N HIS A 249 -7.60 3.89 -19.85
CA HIS A 249 -9.04 4.13 -19.97
C HIS A 249 -9.84 2.96 -19.39
N ASP A 250 -9.55 1.73 -19.82
CA ASP A 250 -10.29 0.55 -19.40
C ASP A 250 -10.14 0.29 -17.89
N MET A 251 -8.94 0.46 -17.35
CA MET A 251 -8.69 0.41 -15.91
C MET A 251 -9.51 1.47 -15.14
N THR A 252 -9.54 2.70 -15.67
CA THR A 252 -10.29 3.82 -15.07
C THR A 252 -11.79 3.54 -15.07
N ASP A 253 -12.33 3.03 -16.18
CA ASP A 253 -13.75 2.68 -16.28
C ASP A 253 -14.14 1.58 -15.30
N LEU A 254 -13.36 0.51 -15.23
CA LEU A 254 -13.60 -0.60 -14.30
C LEU A 254 -13.61 -0.13 -12.84
N ILE A 255 -12.61 0.63 -12.43
CA ILE A 255 -12.49 1.11 -11.05
C ILE A 255 -13.61 2.10 -10.72
N GLN A 256 -13.84 3.12 -11.55
CA GLN A 256 -14.87 4.12 -11.32
C GLN A 256 -16.28 3.51 -11.31
N SER A 257 -16.55 2.55 -12.20
CA SER A 257 -17.84 1.87 -12.28
C SER A 257 -18.12 1.03 -11.04
N ASN A 258 -17.13 0.30 -10.50
CA ASN A 258 -17.27 -0.43 -9.25
C ASN A 258 -17.55 0.53 -8.07
N ILE A 259 -16.80 1.64 -7.96
CA ILE A 259 -16.99 2.64 -6.90
C ILE A 259 -18.42 3.19 -6.94
N VAL A 260 -18.86 3.69 -8.08
CA VAL A 260 -20.17 4.33 -8.21
C VAL A 260 -21.30 3.33 -8.00
N ARG A 261 -21.19 2.11 -8.53
CA ARG A 261 -22.17 1.04 -8.31
C ARG A 261 -22.36 0.74 -6.82
N ASP A 262 -21.26 0.54 -6.10
CA ASP A 262 -21.29 0.15 -4.70
C ASP A 262 -21.79 1.30 -3.82
N ILE A 263 -21.41 2.56 -4.10
CA ILE A 263 -21.92 3.74 -3.38
C ILE A 263 -23.44 3.90 -3.62
N ARG A 264 -23.89 3.79 -4.86
CA ARG A 264 -25.32 3.91 -5.19
C ARG A 264 -26.17 2.82 -4.53
N SER A 265 -25.62 1.63 -4.41
CA SER A 265 -26.33 0.49 -3.83
C SER A 265 -26.45 0.56 -2.31
N LEU A 266 -25.46 1.14 -1.62
CA LEU A 266 -25.35 1.04 -0.16
C LEU A 266 -25.53 2.37 0.59
N TYR A 267 -25.34 3.52 -0.08
CA TYR A 267 -25.31 4.84 0.58
C TYR A 267 -26.17 5.90 -0.09
N GLU A 268 -25.89 6.23 -1.35
CA GLU A 268 -26.49 7.36 -2.06
C GLU A 268 -26.86 6.98 -3.49
N PRO A 269 -28.13 6.69 -3.77
CA PRO A 269 -28.58 6.28 -5.11
C PRO A 269 -28.29 7.30 -6.21
N ASP A 270 -28.22 8.58 -5.86
CA ASP A 270 -27.96 9.69 -6.78
C ASP A 270 -26.49 10.08 -6.84
N TRP A 271 -25.57 9.23 -6.32
CA TRP A 271 -24.15 9.49 -6.40
C TRP A 271 -23.67 9.76 -7.82
N THR A 272 -23.03 10.88 -8.05
CA THR A 272 -22.65 11.33 -9.37
C THR A 272 -21.44 10.54 -9.88
N ARG A 273 -21.63 9.83 -11.02
CA ARG A 273 -20.52 9.36 -11.84
C ARG A 273 -20.15 10.46 -12.80
N ARG A 274 -19.07 11.17 -12.54
CA ARG A 274 -18.54 12.21 -13.45
C ARG A 274 -17.95 11.53 -14.70
N GLY A 275 -17.92 12.26 -15.82
CA GLY A 275 -17.27 11.76 -17.04
C GLY A 275 -15.77 11.47 -16.78
N MET A 276 -15.25 10.45 -17.42
CA MET A 276 -13.82 10.18 -17.40
C MET A 276 -13.05 11.23 -18.20
N TRP A 277 -11.96 11.75 -17.64
CA TRP A 277 -11.16 12.80 -18.28
C TRP A 277 -9.87 12.22 -18.87
N ASN A 278 -9.70 12.37 -20.18
CA ASN A 278 -8.43 12.15 -20.85
C ASN A 278 -7.61 13.45 -20.78
N GLN A 279 -6.96 13.70 -19.63
CA GLN A 279 -6.32 14.97 -19.33
C GLN A 279 -4.87 14.80 -18.85
N SER A 280 -3.99 15.74 -19.25
CA SER A 280 -2.56 15.70 -19.02
C SER A 280 -2.16 16.04 -17.57
N TYR A 281 -2.71 15.31 -16.60
CA TYR A 281 -2.20 15.36 -15.22
C TYR A 281 -0.86 14.63 -15.12
N TYR A 282 0.04 15.11 -14.28
CA TYR A 282 1.40 14.55 -14.18
C TYR A 282 1.38 13.06 -13.81
N GLU A 283 0.63 12.68 -12.79
CA GLU A 283 0.51 11.31 -12.33
C GLU A 283 -0.22 10.38 -13.32
N ALA A 284 -1.05 10.91 -14.22
CA ALA A 284 -1.69 10.12 -15.29
C ALA A 284 -0.80 9.98 -16.55
N ARG A 285 0.04 10.99 -16.83
CA ARG A 285 0.82 11.09 -18.06
C ARG A 285 2.18 10.39 -17.97
N VAL A 286 2.89 10.61 -16.85
CA VAL A 286 4.31 10.24 -16.71
C VAL A 286 4.54 8.76 -16.56
N PRO A 287 3.75 8.00 -15.80
CA PRO A 287 3.97 6.56 -15.65
C PRO A 287 3.95 5.81 -16.99
N ARG A 288 4.86 4.83 -17.11
CA ARG A 288 5.00 3.95 -18.28
C ARG A 288 4.18 2.66 -18.16
N VAL A 289 3.20 2.65 -17.28
CA VAL A 289 2.24 1.56 -17.04
C VAL A 289 0.82 2.13 -17.03
N PRO A 290 -0.23 1.31 -17.23
CA PRO A 290 -1.61 1.76 -17.11
C PRO A 290 -1.85 2.48 -15.78
N THR A 291 -2.37 3.71 -15.86
CA THR A 291 -2.48 4.58 -14.68
C THR A 291 -3.80 5.31 -14.65
N MET A 292 -4.42 5.30 -13.46
CA MET A 292 -5.59 6.10 -13.13
C MET A 292 -5.26 7.09 -12.02
N LEU A 293 -5.74 8.34 -12.16
CA LEU A 293 -5.89 9.27 -11.05
C LEU A 293 -7.38 9.34 -10.68
N LEU A 294 -7.68 9.03 -9.44
CA LEU A 294 -9.04 9.05 -8.91
C LEU A 294 -9.25 10.32 -8.08
N GLU A 295 -10.26 11.10 -8.44
CA GLU A 295 -10.87 12.09 -7.55
C GLU A 295 -12.14 11.45 -6.97
N LEU A 296 -12.01 10.85 -5.77
CA LEU A 296 -13.09 10.05 -5.19
C LEU A 296 -14.35 10.88 -4.94
N LEU A 297 -14.14 12.04 -4.32
CA LEU A 297 -15.18 12.97 -3.86
C LEU A 297 -14.52 14.34 -3.63
N SER A 298 -15.32 15.36 -3.37
CA SER A 298 -14.75 16.67 -2.99
C SER A 298 -14.67 16.86 -1.48
N HIS A 299 -13.45 17.11 -0.98
CA HIS A 299 -13.23 17.41 0.44
C HIS A 299 -13.72 18.81 0.87
N GLN A 300 -14.11 19.68 -0.09
CA GLN A 300 -14.71 20.98 0.17
C GLN A 300 -16.23 20.98 0.03
N ASN A 301 -16.83 19.87 -0.41
CA ASN A 301 -18.29 19.74 -0.54
C ASN A 301 -18.84 19.00 0.65
N PHE A 302 -19.81 19.61 1.36
CA PHE A 302 -20.36 19.04 2.57
C PHE A 302 -21.17 17.77 2.31
N ALA A 303 -21.92 17.72 1.21
CA ALA A 303 -22.70 16.55 0.83
C ALA A 303 -21.82 15.32 0.56
N ASP A 304 -20.68 15.51 -0.11
CA ASP A 304 -19.71 14.43 -0.34
C ASP A 304 -19.03 14.00 0.98
N MET A 305 -18.59 14.97 1.80
CA MET A 305 -17.86 14.69 3.03
C MET A 305 -18.70 14.04 4.12
N ARG A 306 -20.00 14.19 4.09
CA ARG A 306 -20.93 13.44 4.94
C ARG A 306 -20.70 11.93 4.84
N TYR A 307 -20.41 11.44 3.64
CA TYR A 307 -20.03 10.05 3.38
C TYR A 307 -18.55 9.80 3.64
N GLY A 308 -17.68 10.69 3.16
CA GLY A 308 -16.22 10.55 3.28
C GLY A 308 -15.72 10.44 4.73
N LEU A 309 -16.47 10.90 5.71
CA LEU A 309 -16.15 10.77 7.13
C LEU A 309 -16.66 9.45 7.76
N ASP A 310 -17.55 8.70 7.11
CA ASP A 310 -18.03 7.40 7.60
C ASP A 310 -16.97 6.29 7.33
N PRO A 311 -16.46 5.61 8.37
CA PRO A 311 -15.50 4.52 8.18
C PRO A 311 -16.04 3.36 7.34
N ARG A 312 -17.36 3.10 7.38
CA ARG A 312 -17.97 2.03 6.57
C ARG A 312 -17.97 2.39 5.09
N PHE A 313 -18.25 3.66 4.76
CA PHE A 313 -18.13 4.16 3.40
C PHE A 313 -16.70 4.01 2.88
N ARG A 314 -15.70 4.36 3.69
CA ARG A 314 -14.28 4.21 3.33
C ARG A 314 -13.92 2.75 3.05
N PHE A 315 -14.41 1.82 3.86
CA PHE A 315 -14.22 0.38 3.62
C PHE A 315 -14.84 -0.05 2.28
N THR A 316 -16.10 0.34 2.03
CA THR A 316 -16.83 0.00 0.79
C THR A 316 -16.10 0.54 -0.44
N VAL A 317 -15.67 1.80 -0.42
CA VAL A 317 -14.93 2.41 -1.51
C VAL A 317 -13.58 1.72 -1.73
N SER A 318 -12.82 1.45 -0.67
CA SER A 318 -11.56 0.72 -0.77
C SER A 318 -11.75 -0.66 -1.38
N ARG A 319 -12.84 -1.36 -1.00
CA ARG A 319 -13.20 -2.65 -1.58
C ARG A 319 -13.60 -2.53 -3.05
N ALA A 320 -14.35 -1.49 -3.43
CA ALA A 320 -14.74 -1.25 -4.82
C ALA A 320 -13.53 -0.96 -5.72
N ILE A 321 -12.57 -0.17 -5.23
CA ILE A 321 -11.27 0.06 -5.90
C ILE A 321 -10.55 -1.27 -6.09
N TYR A 322 -10.41 -2.07 -5.04
CA TYR A 322 -9.79 -3.39 -5.10
C TYR A 322 -10.45 -4.29 -6.13
N LYS A 323 -11.80 -4.34 -6.18
CA LYS A 323 -12.52 -5.11 -7.19
C LYS A 323 -12.18 -4.67 -8.62
N GLY A 324 -12.18 -3.37 -8.88
CA GLY A 324 -11.85 -2.82 -10.19
C GLY A 324 -10.40 -3.12 -10.61
N MET A 325 -9.45 -2.99 -9.69
CA MET A 325 -8.05 -3.36 -9.93
C MET A 325 -7.89 -4.85 -10.23
N LEU A 326 -8.53 -5.71 -9.44
CA LEU A 326 -8.49 -7.15 -9.61
C LEU A 326 -9.07 -7.56 -10.97
N GLN A 327 -10.22 -7.01 -11.35
CA GLN A 327 -10.84 -7.23 -12.65
C GLN A 327 -9.91 -6.80 -13.79
N PHE A 328 -9.29 -5.63 -13.69
CA PHE A 328 -8.34 -5.15 -14.68
C PHE A 328 -7.15 -6.10 -14.81
N ILE A 329 -6.47 -6.44 -13.72
CA ILE A 329 -5.30 -7.32 -13.74
C ILE A 329 -5.67 -8.70 -14.31
N CYS A 330 -6.75 -9.32 -13.83
CA CYS A 330 -7.18 -10.62 -14.31
C CYS A 330 -7.52 -10.60 -15.82
N SER A 331 -8.10 -9.50 -16.32
CA SER A 331 -8.36 -9.34 -17.75
C SER A 331 -7.07 -9.32 -18.59
N GLN A 332 -6.00 -8.66 -18.08
CA GLN A 332 -4.70 -8.62 -18.76
C GLN A 332 -4.03 -10.01 -18.85
N TYR A 333 -4.26 -10.85 -17.84
CA TYR A 333 -3.70 -12.21 -17.79
C TYR A 333 -4.68 -13.30 -18.27
N HIS A 334 -5.85 -12.93 -18.80
CA HIS A 334 -6.89 -13.85 -19.25
C HIS A 334 -7.30 -14.86 -18.17
N MET A 335 -7.50 -14.38 -16.97
CA MET A 335 -7.85 -15.16 -15.78
C MET A 335 -9.22 -14.74 -15.25
N ASP A 336 -9.92 -15.70 -14.66
CA ASP A 336 -11.10 -15.40 -13.85
C ASP A 336 -10.67 -14.70 -12.56
N TYR A 337 -11.47 -13.74 -12.09
CA TYR A 337 -11.22 -13.07 -10.81
C TYR A 337 -12.10 -13.63 -9.70
N ILE A 338 -11.53 -13.73 -8.52
CA ILE A 338 -12.23 -14.10 -7.29
C ILE A 338 -11.93 -13.03 -6.24
N VAL A 339 -12.98 -12.39 -5.75
CA VAL A 339 -12.85 -11.31 -4.77
C VAL A 339 -12.72 -11.88 -3.36
N GLN A 340 -11.85 -11.31 -2.55
CA GLN A 340 -11.68 -11.66 -1.14
C GLN A 340 -13.04 -11.57 -0.41
N PRO A 341 -13.45 -12.59 0.35
CA PRO A 341 -14.68 -12.56 1.13
C PRO A 341 -14.70 -11.42 2.16
N LEU A 342 -15.90 -11.01 2.54
CA LEU A 342 -16.10 -10.07 3.64
C LEU A 342 -15.58 -10.63 4.97
N PRO A 343 -15.22 -9.79 5.94
CA PRO A 343 -14.90 -10.23 7.30
C PRO A 343 -16.03 -11.08 7.90
N VAL A 344 -15.66 -12.04 8.74
CA VAL A 344 -16.64 -12.82 9.51
C VAL A 344 -17.42 -11.93 10.46
N ASP A 345 -18.63 -12.38 10.80
CA ASP A 345 -19.50 -11.72 11.78
C ASP A 345 -19.83 -12.66 12.95
N ASN A 346 -20.37 -12.10 14.03
CA ASN A 346 -20.88 -12.82 15.20
C ASN A 346 -19.87 -13.84 15.78
N MET A 347 -18.59 -13.43 15.89
CA MET A 347 -17.58 -14.29 16.50
C MET A 347 -17.88 -14.47 18.00
N ALA A 348 -18.01 -15.72 18.41
CA ALA A 348 -18.30 -16.10 19.79
C ALA A 348 -17.27 -17.07 20.33
N LEU A 349 -17.05 -17.07 21.65
CA LEU A 349 -16.19 -17.96 22.38
C LEU A 349 -16.99 -18.67 23.46
N LYS A 350 -16.85 -20.01 23.56
CA LYS A 350 -17.48 -20.83 24.58
C LYS A 350 -16.44 -21.76 25.21
N MET A 351 -16.46 -21.89 26.54
CA MET A 351 -15.74 -22.95 27.24
C MET A 351 -16.43 -24.29 26.96
N VAL A 352 -15.68 -25.28 26.50
CA VAL A 352 -16.16 -26.63 26.20
C VAL A 352 -15.47 -27.70 27.04
N GLY A 353 -14.46 -27.31 27.81
CA GLY A 353 -13.74 -28.13 28.76
C GLY A 353 -13.05 -27.29 29.83
N GLU A 354 -12.30 -27.86 30.75
CA GLU A 354 -11.61 -27.15 31.83
C GLU A 354 -10.57 -26.11 31.26
N ASN A 355 -9.86 -26.52 30.22
CA ASN A 355 -8.85 -25.70 29.54
C ASN A 355 -9.05 -25.75 28.02
N GLU A 356 -10.28 -25.86 27.55
CA GLU A 356 -10.59 -25.91 26.11
C GLU A 356 -11.70 -24.97 25.78
N ILE A 357 -11.52 -24.24 24.66
CA ILE A 357 -12.50 -23.31 24.10
C ILE A 357 -12.92 -23.73 22.70
N GLU A 358 -14.14 -23.37 22.35
CA GLU A 358 -14.66 -23.41 21.00
C GLU A 358 -14.98 -21.98 20.55
N LEU A 359 -14.40 -21.59 19.42
CA LEU A 359 -14.69 -20.38 18.69
C LEU A 359 -15.69 -20.71 17.58
N THR A 360 -16.68 -19.85 17.39
CA THR A 360 -17.63 -19.96 16.29
C THR A 360 -17.84 -18.58 15.66
N TRP A 361 -18.18 -18.52 14.38
CA TRP A 361 -18.46 -17.28 13.66
C TRP A 361 -19.41 -17.54 12.49
N GLN A 362 -19.86 -16.49 11.84
CA GLN A 362 -20.71 -16.57 10.67
C GLN A 362 -20.01 -15.95 9.46
N PRO A 363 -20.05 -16.62 8.29
CA PRO A 363 -19.63 -15.99 7.03
C PRO A 363 -20.60 -14.88 6.65
N VAL A 364 -20.07 -13.83 6.03
CA VAL A 364 -20.85 -12.72 5.50
C VAL A 364 -20.88 -12.80 3.98
N ALA A 365 -22.09 -12.89 3.41
CA ALA A 365 -22.28 -12.82 1.97
C ALA A 365 -22.12 -11.37 1.48
N ASP A 366 -21.48 -11.19 0.34
CA ASP A 366 -21.42 -9.90 -0.35
C ASP A 366 -22.47 -9.88 -1.47
N PRO A 367 -23.58 -9.13 -1.31
CA PRO A 367 -24.64 -9.09 -2.31
C PRO A 367 -24.19 -8.39 -3.62
N LEU A 368 -23.12 -7.61 -3.56
CA LEU A 368 -22.57 -6.89 -4.71
C LEU A 368 -21.44 -7.65 -5.42
N GLU A 369 -21.02 -8.80 -4.86
CA GLU A 369 -19.91 -9.58 -5.41
C GLU A 369 -20.09 -11.08 -5.22
N PRO A 370 -20.72 -11.77 -6.21
CA PRO A 370 -21.02 -13.19 -6.09
C PRO A 370 -19.80 -14.11 -5.96
N THR A 371 -18.62 -13.66 -6.38
CA THR A 371 -17.38 -14.45 -6.29
C THR A 371 -16.79 -14.45 -4.88
N ALA A 372 -17.21 -13.52 -4.01
CA ALA A 372 -16.64 -13.29 -2.68
C ALA A 372 -17.15 -14.28 -1.62
N ASN A 373 -16.98 -15.58 -1.84
CA ASN A 373 -17.42 -16.62 -0.93
C ASN A 373 -16.26 -17.12 -0.07
N ALA A 374 -16.50 -17.23 1.25
CA ALA A 374 -15.54 -17.82 2.16
C ALA A 374 -15.53 -19.36 1.98
N GLU A 375 -14.42 -19.91 1.52
CA GLU A 375 -14.21 -21.34 1.41
C GLU A 375 -13.64 -21.94 2.69
N LYS A 376 -12.76 -21.17 3.35
CA LYS A 376 -12.05 -21.53 4.57
C LYS A 376 -11.88 -20.30 5.46
N TYR A 377 -11.23 -20.49 6.60
CA TYR A 377 -10.92 -19.40 7.53
C TYR A 377 -9.51 -19.57 8.08
N ILE A 378 -8.88 -18.47 8.45
CA ILE A 378 -7.63 -18.47 9.20
C ILE A 378 -7.92 -17.92 10.59
N VAL A 379 -7.62 -18.71 11.62
CA VAL A 379 -7.78 -18.30 13.03
C VAL A 379 -6.42 -17.93 13.57
N TYR A 380 -6.30 -16.69 14.03
CA TYR A 380 -5.10 -16.14 14.65
C TYR A 380 -5.29 -16.09 16.17
N THR A 381 -4.23 -16.43 16.91
CA THR A 381 -4.19 -16.36 18.36
C THR A 381 -3.13 -15.37 18.82
N ARG A 382 -3.46 -14.60 19.85
CA ARG A 382 -2.53 -13.71 20.55
C ARG A 382 -2.55 -14.03 22.04
N ILE A 383 -1.39 -14.21 22.63
CA ILE A 383 -1.21 -14.47 24.07
C ILE A 383 -0.70 -13.19 24.73
N GLY A 384 -1.38 -12.73 25.77
CA GLY A 384 -1.05 -11.53 26.50
C GLY A 384 -1.00 -10.28 25.59
N ASP A 385 0.09 -9.54 25.70
CA ASP A 385 0.40 -8.33 24.92
C ASP A 385 1.28 -8.58 23.68
N GLY A 386 1.49 -9.86 23.31
CA GLY A 386 2.24 -10.25 22.12
C GLY A 386 1.54 -9.89 20.81
N ASP A 387 2.15 -10.28 19.68
CA ASP A 387 1.50 -10.22 18.38
C ASP A 387 0.58 -11.42 18.17
N PHE A 388 -0.29 -11.31 17.17
CA PHE A 388 -0.98 -12.50 16.64
C PHE A 388 0.05 -13.44 16.00
N ASP A 389 -0.18 -14.74 16.16
CA ASP A 389 0.58 -15.80 15.51
C ASP A 389 0.38 -15.82 13.98
N ASN A 390 0.96 -16.82 13.30
CA ASN A 390 0.82 -16.98 11.85
C ASN A 390 -0.53 -17.58 11.41
N GLY A 391 -1.42 -17.87 12.37
CA GLY A 391 -2.76 -18.39 12.14
C GLY A 391 -2.81 -19.89 11.79
N VAL A 392 -3.99 -20.46 11.99
CA VAL A 392 -4.32 -21.83 11.64
C VAL A 392 -5.44 -21.83 10.60
N LEU A 393 -5.20 -22.50 9.46
CA LEU A 393 -6.22 -22.67 8.43
C LEU A 393 -7.25 -23.73 8.88
N VAL A 394 -8.52 -23.37 8.81
CA VAL A 394 -9.65 -24.24 9.17
C VAL A 394 -10.72 -24.27 8.07
N ASP A 395 -11.33 -25.44 7.86
CA ASP A 395 -12.32 -25.67 6.80
C ASP A 395 -13.76 -25.31 7.20
N LYS A 396 -13.99 -25.04 8.49
CA LYS A 396 -15.32 -24.76 9.05
C LYS A 396 -15.33 -23.45 9.81
N ASN A 397 -16.50 -22.89 9.99
CA ASN A 397 -16.74 -21.69 10.79
C ASN A 397 -16.74 -21.97 12.32
N THR A 398 -15.93 -22.94 12.75
CA THR A 398 -15.70 -23.30 14.15
C THR A 398 -14.25 -23.76 14.34
N TYR A 399 -13.67 -23.46 15.49
CA TYR A 399 -12.31 -23.88 15.85
C TYR A 399 -12.21 -24.17 17.34
N ARG A 400 -11.67 -25.34 17.69
CA ARG A 400 -11.39 -25.71 19.08
C ARG A 400 -9.89 -25.66 19.34
N THR A 401 -9.54 -25.12 20.49
CA THR A 401 -8.15 -25.01 20.92
C THR A 401 -8.04 -25.02 22.43
N ALA A 402 -6.87 -25.42 22.92
CA ALA A 402 -6.55 -25.31 24.33
C ALA A 402 -6.40 -23.84 24.76
N LEU A 403 -6.89 -23.52 25.95
CA LEU A 403 -6.67 -22.24 26.61
C LEU A 403 -5.48 -22.37 27.57
N PRO A 404 -4.35 -21.69 27.36
CA PRO A 404 -3.23 -21.72 28.28
C PRO A 404 -3.63 -21.22 29.66
N ALA A 405 -3.39 -22.02 30.70
CA ALA A 405 -3.76 -21.68 32.06
C ALA A 405 -3.10 -20.39 32.55
N GLY A 406 -3.89 -19.48 33.12
CA GLY A 406 -3.41 -18.22 33.69
C GLY A 406 -3.02 -17.14 32.67
N MET A 407 -3.30 -17.36 31.38
CA MET A 407 -2.98 -16.40 30.33
C MET A 407 -4.25 -15.76 29.72
N VAL A 408 -4.14 -14.49 29.35
CA VAL A 408 -5.14 -13.79 28.58
C VAL A 408 -4.89 -14.08 27.10
N CYS A 409 -5.90 -14.61 26.40
CA CYS A 409 -5.82 -14.89 24.98
C CYS A 409 -6.81 -14.03 24.19
N SER A 410 -6.41 -13.59 23.00
CA SER A 410 -7.26 -12.91 22.03
C SER A 410 -7.28 -13.71 20.74
N TYR A 411 -8.43 -13.76 20.08
CA TYR A 411 -8.62 -14.53 18.85
C TYR A 411 -9.19 -13.65 17.74
N LYS A 412 -8.82 -13.97 16.51
CA LYS A 412 -9.34 -13.31 15.29
C LYS A 412 -9.55 -14.39 14.23
N ALA A 413 -10.73 -14.45 13.62
CA ALA A 413 -10.99 -15.28 12.45
C ALA A 413 -11.08 -14.41 11.21
N VAL A 414 -10.47 -14.85 10.12
CA VAL A 414 -10.44 -14.16 8.84
C VAL A 414 -10.97 -15.09 7.77
N SER A 415 -11.95 -14.62 6.99
CA SER A 415 -12.46 -15.35 5.82
C SER A 415 -11.35 -15.53 4.79
N TYR A 416 -11.26 -16.73 4.24
CA TYR A 416 -10.25 -17.09 3.25
C TYR A 416 -10.92 -17.71 2.03
N THR A 417 -10.43 -17.34 0.85
CA THR A 417 -10.70 -18.01 -0.41
C THR A 417 -9.39 -18.24 -1.14
N HIS A 418 -9.37 -19.19 -2.05
CA HIS A 418 -8.20 -19.42 -2.90
C HIS A 418 -8.11 -18.29 -3.92
N LEU A 419 -7.33 -17.25 -3.60
CA LEU A 419 -7.00 -16.21 -4.56
C LEU A 419 -6.06 -16.81 -5.60
N THR A 420 -6.55 -17.04 -6.79
CA THR A 420 -5.71 -17.32 -7.95
C THR A 420 -5.10 -16.02 -8.48
N LEU A 421 -4.27 -15.38 -7.65
CA LEU A 421 -3.36 -14.38 -8.20
C LEU A 421 -2.34 -15.12 -9.07
N PRO A 422 -1.99 -14.57 -10.24
CA PRO A 422 -0.92 -15.13 -11.05
C PRO A 422 0.31 -15.36 -10.15
N THR A 423 0.85 -16.56 -10.17
CA THR A 423 2.06 -16.93 -9.41
C THR A 423 3.30 -16.10 -9.80
N ILE A 424 3.14 -15.16 -10.72
CA ILE A 424 4.14 -14.23 -11.20
C ILE A 424 4.38 -13.08 -10.19
N LEU A 425 3.41 -12.76 -9.33
CA LEU A 425 3.54 -11.77 -8.24
C LEU A 425 4.13 -12.41 -6.97
N ARG A 426 5.26 -13.09 -7.10
CA ARG A 426 6.13 -13.36 -5.94
C ARG A 426 7.02 -12.15 -5.74
N VAL A 427 6.51 -11.19 -5.01
CA VAL A 427 7.35 -10.13 -4.44
C VAL A 427 8.20 -10.72 -3.34
#